data_aff1c3a6f8e1652a0c8546a7db2c7613
#
_entry.id   aff1c3a6f8e1652a0c8546a7db2c7613
#
_cell.length_a   1.000
_cell.length_b   1.000
_cell.length_c   1.000
_cell.angle_alpha   90.00
_cell.angle_beta   90.00
_cell.angle_gamma   90.00
#
_symmetry.space_group_name_H-M   'P 1'
#
loop_
_entity.id
_entity.type
_entity.pdbx_description
1 polymer ?
#
loop_
_entity_poly.entity_id
_entity_poly.type
_entity_poly.pdbx_seq_one_letter_code
_entity_poly.pdbx_strand_id
1 'polypeptide(L)'
;MTNTLNASVLSWLRCFEAAARHGSFTLAARELCVTQGAVSQQVNKLEQWLERPLFVRTPRALVLTPEGERLRGVARESFQALESTLAQLRKPGHRPPVALSCSPSFAMVWLTPRLGDFFRQHPDIGLRVHGEFHALDRSRMLREGIDAAVRFDPGHYPDLRATPFLDEWLLPVASPAYLAAHPALRSPDGLRATMLLHDASPWEGAGDSHEWQVWLRHAGVTLPDMAGGQHFNLSQLAIGAALAGQGVAMGRTALVLDELASGRLVDLWGLHVRSEAAYHLVRAPTPSAQVAEVEAWLLAEGAAFDTARRRLLALDGSAPK
;
A
#
# COMPACT_ATOMS: atom_id res chain seq x y z
N MET A 1 3.23 32.95 15.85
CA MET A 1 2.28 32.21 15.01
C MET A 1 0.90 32.38 15.60
N THR A 2 0.02 33.14 14.97
CA THR A 2 -1.36 33.30 15.40
C THR A 2 -2.06 31.95 15.28
N ASN A 3 -2.59 31.43 16.40
CA ASN A 3 -3.31 30.15 16.42
C ASN A 3 -4.62 30.30 15.62
N THR A 4 -4.59 29.98 14.34
CA THR A 4 -5.71 30.10 13.40
C THR A 4 -6.88 29.21 13.81
N LEU A 5 -6.61 28.04 14.44
CA LEU A 5 -7.62 27.08 14.92
C LEU A 5 -7.91 27.27 16.41
N ASN A 6 -8.55 28.38 16.77
CA ASN A 6 -9.06 28.58 18.12
C ASN A 6 -10.39 27.83 18.35
N ALA A 7 -10.86 27.79 19.61
CA ALA A 7 -12.09 27.08 19.98
C ALA A 7 -13.33 27.52 19.18
N SER A 8 -13.42 28.81 18.83
CA SER A 8 -14.54 29.34 18.03
C SER A 8 -14.49 28.79 16.60
N VAL A 9 -13.33 28.82 15.95
CA VAL A 9 -13.17 28.28 14.59
C VAL A 9 -13.46 26.78 14.54
N LEU A 10 -13.02 26.02 15.54
CA LEU A 10 -13.36 24.59 15.63
C LEU A 10 -14.86 24.34 15.78
N SER A 11 -15.55 25.16 16.56
CA SER A 11 -17.02 25.07 16.68
C SER A 11 -17.73 25.42 15.36
N TRP A 12 -17.27 26.44 14.64
CA TRP A 12 -17.80 26.82 13.34
C TRP A 12 -17.58 25.72 12.30
N LEU A 13 -16.39 25.14 12.24
CA LEU A 13 -16.05 24.01 11.36
C LEU A 13 -16.92 22.80 11.62
N ARG A 14 -17.21 22.48 12.90
CA ARG A 14 -18.10 21.37 13.25
C ARG A 14 -19.51 21.58 12.73
N CYS A 15 -20.06 22.80 12.89
CA CYS A 15 -21.37 23.15 12.35
C CYS A 15 -21.40 23.13 10.82
N PHE A 16 -20.34 23.59 10.16
CA PHE A 16 -20.18 23.55 8.72
C PHE A 16 -20.13 22.11 8.21
N GLU A 17 -19.28 21.24 8.82
CA GLU A 17 -19.15 19.84 8.41
C GLU A 17 -20.50 19.10 8.49
N ALA A 18 -21.20 19.21 9.62
CA ALA A 18 -22.51 18.59 9.77
C ALA A 18 -23.53 19.11 8.75
N ALA A 19 -23.57 20.43 8.50
CA ALA A 19 -24.47 21.03 7.51
C ALA A 19 -24.12 20.58 6.08
N ALA A 20 -22.85 20.49 5.75
CA ALA A 20 -22.35 20.05 4.45
C ALA A 20 -22.67 18.57 4.18
N ARG A 21 -22.50 17.73 5.19
CA ARG A 21 -22.78 16.27 5.09
C ARG A 21 -24.26 15.97 4.94
N HIS A 22 -25.11 16.68 5.67
CA HIS A 22 -26.56 16.50 5.58
C HIS A 22 -27.23 17.25 4.44
N GLY A 23 -26.55 18.23 3.83
CA GLY A 23 -27.18 19.17 2.89
C GLY A 23 -28.31 19.98 3.52
N SER A 24 -28.35 20.13 4.87
CA SER A 24 -29.45 20.70 5.62
C SER A 24 -28.99 21.23 6.98
N PHE A 25 -29.26 22.51 7.24
CA PHE A 25 -29.05 23.11 8.55
C PHE A 25 -29.95 22.50 9.64
N THR A 26 -31.17 22.07 9.29
CA THR A 26 -32.09 21.45 10.24
C THR A 26 -31.61 20.07 10.69
N LEU A 27 -31.12 19.25 9.78
CA LEU A 27 -30.59 17.92 10.12
C LEU A 27 -29.29 18.04 10.91
N ALA A 28 -28.40 18.96 10.53
CA ALA A 28 -27.19 19.26 11.29
C ALA A 28 -27.49 19.73 12.72
N ALA A 29 -28.52 20.58 12.88
CA ALA A 29 -28.93 21.06 14.19
C ALA A 29 -29.42 19.93 15.10
N ARG A 30 -30.16 18.97 14.55
CA ARG A 30 -30.62 17.77 15.28
C ARG A 30 -29.46 16.93 15.74
N GLU A 31 -28.49 16.66 14.85
CA GLU A 31 -27.29 15.88 15.18
C GLU A 31 -26.45 16.54 16.27
N LEU A 32 -26.25 17.87 16.16
CA LEU A 32 -25.41 18.63 17.09
C LEU A 32 -26.16 19.02 18.39
N CYS A 33 -27.45 18.64 18.53
CA CYS A 33 -28.30 19.00 19.65
C CYS A 33 -28.36 20.53 19.90
N VAL A 34 -28.46 21.32 18.83
CA VAL A 34 -28.60 22.78 18.87
C VAL A 34 -29.79 23.25 18.00
N THR A 35 -30.07 24.54 17.97
CA THR A 35 -31.09 25.09 17.08
C THR A 35 -30.58 25.30 15.66
N GLN A 36 -31.45 25.24 14.65
CA GLN A 36 -31.11 25.50 13.25
C GLN A 36 -30.52 26.92 13.07
N GLY A 37 -31.02 27.90 13.82
CA GLY A 37 -30.52 29.26 13.82
C GLY A 37 -29.05 29.33 14.34
N ALA A 38 -28.74 28.55 15.38
CA ALA A 38 -27.38 28.46 15.90
C ALA A 38 -26.40 27.90 14.85
N VAL A 39 -26.74 26.78 14.18
CA VAL A 39 -25.93 26.22 13.11
C VAL A 39 -25.69 27.24 11.99
N SER A 40 -26.77 27.88 11.51
CA SER A 40 -26.68 28.89 10.45
C SER A 40 -25.78 30.07 10.87
N GLN A 41 -25.89 30.52 12.13
CA GLN A 41 -25.05 31.60 12.64
C GLN A 41 -23.55 31.21 12.72
N GLN A 42 -23.24 29.98 13.16
CA GLN A 42 -21.88 29.49 13.23
C GLN A 42 -21.25 29.36 11.82
N VAL A 43 -22.01 28.84 10.87
CA VAL A 43 -21.57 28.77 9.47
C VAL A 43 -21.35 30.17 8.88
N ASN A 44 -22.26 31.13 9.12
CA ASN A 44 -22.06 32.50 8.67
C ASN A 44 -20.80 33.14 9.25
N LYS A 45 -20.49 32.88 10.54
CA LYS A 45 -19.24 33.36 11.16
C LYS A 45 -17.99 32.77 10.48
N LEU A 46 -18.06 31.50 10.09
CA LEU A 46 -16.97 30.85 9.35
C LEU A 46 -16.78 31.49 7.97
N GLU A 47 -17.89 31.69 7.22
CA GLU A 47 -17.88 32.34 5.91
C GLU A 47 -17.33 33.80 6.00
N GLN A 48 -17.73 34.56 7.01
CA GLN A 48 -17.23 35.91 7.27
C GLN A 48 -15.72 35.91 7.62
N TRP A 49 -15.28 34.96 8.44
CA TRP A 49 -13.87 34.85 8.82
C TRP A 49 -12.97 34.43 7.65
N LEU A 50 -13.50 33.57 6.74
CA LEU A 50 -12.83 33.17 5.52
C LEU A 50 -12.93 34.21 4.39
N GLU A 51 -13.84 35.18 4.53
CA GLU A 51 -14.23 36.13 3.47
C GLU A 51 -14.67 35.43 2.17
N ARG A 52 -15.26 34.23 2.32
CA ARG A 52 -15.71 33.39 1.22
C ARG A 52 -16.99 32.65 1.59
N PRO A 53 -17.99 32.60 0.69
CA PRO A 53 -19.17 31.77 0.88
C PRO A 53 -18.80 30.28 0.73
N LEU A 54 -19.31 29.44 1.60
CA LEU A 54 -19.14 27.99 1.56
C LEU A 54 -20.39 27.31 1.03
N PHE A 55 -21.55 27.99 1.12
CA PHE A 55 -22.81 27.49 0.59
C PHE A 55 -23.46 28.49 -0.37
N VAL A 56 -24.12 27.95 -1.40
CA VAL A 56 -25.11 28.63 -2.21
C VAL A 56 -26.49 28.28 -1.65
N ARG A 57 -27.22 29.26 -1.14
CA ARG A 57 -28.57 29.08 -0.56
C ARG A 57 -29.60 29.24 -1.66
N THR A 58 -30.26 28.16 -2.03
CA THR A 58 -31.42 28.19 -2.92
C THR A 58 -32.71 27.89 -2.14
N PRO A 59 -33.90 28.28 -2.62
CA PRO A 59 -35.14 27.98 -1.93
C PRO A 59 -35.42 26.49 -1.70
N ARG A 60 -34.73 25.61 -2.44
CA ARG A 60 -35.00 24.17 -2.42
C ARG A 60 -33.79 23.32 -1.95
N ALA A 61 -32.60 23.90 -1.84
CA ALA A 61 -31.40 23.14 -1.49
C ALA A 61 -30.31 24.00 -0.87
N LEU A 62 -29.50 23.38 -0.01
CA LEU A 62 -28.24 23.89 0.50
C LEU A 62 -27.13 23.21 -0.33
N VAL A 63 -26.48 23.97 -1.22
CA VAL A 63 -25.45 23.45 -2.14
C VAL A 63 -24.11 24.03 -1.76
N LEU A 64 -23.06 23.25 -1.78
CA LEU A 64 -21.70 23.73 -1.49
C LEU A 64 -21.13 24.52 -2.67
N THR A 65 -20.33 25.55 -2.36
CA THR A 65 -19.43 26.21 -3.31
C THR A 65 -18.21 25.32 -3.59
N PRO A 66 -17.37 25.60 -4.61
CA PRO A 66 -16.09 24.91 -4.79
C PRO A 66 -15.19 24.99 -3.54
N GLU A 67 -15.16 26.13 -2.87
CA GLU A 67 -14.45 26.34 -1.60
C GLU A 67 -15.06 25.49 -0.48
N GLY A 68 -16.39 25.43 -0.42
CA GLY A 68 -17.12 24.57 0.51
C GLY A 68 -16.81 23.10 0.29
N GLU A 69 -16.76 22.61 -0.95
CA GLU A 69 -16.41 21.22 -1.25
C GLU A 69 -14.98 20.88 -0.80
N ARG A 70 -14.00 21.76 -1.06
CA ARG A 70 -12.62 21.56 -0.59
C ARG A 70 -12.56 21.49 0.93
N LEU A 71 -13.23 22.42 1.63
CA LEU A 71 -13.22 22.46 3.09
C LEU A 71 -13.97 21.25 3.69
N ARG A 72 -15.05 20.79 3.07
CA ARG A 72 -15.82 19.62 3.50
C ARG A 72 -14.96 18.37 3.58
N GLY A 73 -14.17 18.09 2.52
CA GLY A 73 -13.27 16.93 2.49
C GLY A 73 -12.33 16.92 3.70
N VAL A 74 -11.57 18.02 3.86
CA VAL A 74 -10.59 18.14 4.94
C VAL A 74 -11.23 18.13 6.33
N ALA A 75 -12.34 18.85 6.52
CA ALA A 75 -13.04 18.93 7.82
C ALA A 75 -13.60 17.56 8.23
N ARG A 76 -14.25 16.85 7.31
CA ARG A 76 -14.79 15.51 7.55
C ARG A 76 -13.70 14.53 7.97
N GLU A 77 -12.60 14.45 7.22
CA GLU A 77 -11.49 13.56 7.52
C GLU A 77 -10.86 13.87 8.88
N SER A 78 -10.65 15.17 9.17
CA SER A 78 -10.06 15.61 10.44
C SER A 78 -10.94 15.27 11.65
N PHE A 79 -12.26 15.51 11.58
CA PHE A 79 -13.17 15.17 12.66
C PHE A 79 -13.32 13.66 12.83
N GLN A 80 -13.38 12.89 11.77
CA GLN A 80 -13.42 11.42 11.86
C GLN A 80 -12.15 10.85 12.52
N ALA A 81 -10.98 11.39 12.19
CA ALA A 81 -9.71 10.99 12.82
C ALA A 81 -9.72 11.30 14.32
N LEU A 82 -10.16 12.51 14.70
CA LEU A 82 -10.29 12.91 16.11
C LEU A 82 -11.27 12.03 16.87
N GLU A 83 -12.47 11.79 16.31
CA GLU A 83 -13.51 10.95 16.95
C GLU A 83 -13.02 9.51 17.14
N SER A 84 -12.37 8.94 16.13
CA SER A 84 -11.76 7.61 16.20
C SER A 84 -10.73 7.52 17.33
N THR A 85 -9.81 8.50 17.37
CA THR A 85 -8.76 8.55 18.41
C THR A 85 -9.35 8.70 19.81
N LEU A 86 -10.32 9.60 19.98
CA LEU A 86 -11.00 9.81 21.26
C LEU A 86 -11.78 8.56 21.72
N ALA A 87 -12.44 7.86 20.77
CA ALA A 87 -13.13 6.61 21.05
C ALA A 87 -12.17 5.50 21.52
N GLN A 88 -10.99 5.43 20.91
CA GLN A 88 -9.92 4.51 21.31
C GLN A 88 -9.40 4.82 22.73
N LEU A 89 -9.11 6.09 23.02
CA LEU A 89 -8.61 6.55 24.31
C LEU A 89 -9.64 6.36 25.45
N ARG A 90 -10.93 6.35 25.14
CA ARG A 90 -12.01 6.16 26.12
C ARG A 90 -12.24 4.70 26.56
N LYS A 91 -11.65 3.72 25.88
CA LYS A 91 -11.78 2.30 26.21
C LYS A 91 -10.60 1.88 27.10
N PRO A 92 -10.76 1.80 28.44
CA PRO A 92 -9.67 1.34 29.31
C PRO A 92 -9.27 -0.10 28.94
N GLY A 93 -7.98 -0.33 28.68
CA GLY A 93 -7.44 -1.65 28.37
C GLY A 93 -7.62 -2.14 26.95
N HIS A 94 -8.30 -1.41 26.05
CA HIS A 94 -8.41 -1.78 24.65
C HIS A 94 -7.25 -1.16 23.85
N ARG A 95 -6.28 -1.97 23.49
CA ARG A 95 -5.25 -1.59 22.51
C ARG A 95 -5.84 -1.79 21.12
N PRO A 96 -6.00 -0.73 20.31
CA PRO A 96 -6.49 -0.89 18.95
C PRO A 96 -5.53 -1.79 18.16
N PRO A 97 -6.04 -2.58 17.21
CA PRO A 97 -5.17 -3.36 16.33
C PRO A 97 -4.28 -2.42 15.52
N VAL A 98 -3.04 -2.80 15.32
CA VAL A 98 -2.11 -2.09 14.43
C VAL A 98 -2.65 -2.15 13.00
N ALA A 99 -2.89 -1.00 12.39
CA ALA A 99 -3.31 -0.90 11.00
C ALA A 99 -2.07 -0.96 10.09
N LEU A 100 -1.90 -2.11 9.45
CA LEU A 100 -0.79 -2.39 8.53
C LEU A 100 -1.28 -2.35 7.08
N SER A 101 -0.79 -1.40 6.29
CA SER A 101 -1.03 -1.32 4.87
C SER A 101 0.09 -2.02 4.09
N CYS A 102 -0.25 -2.84 3.09
CA CYS A 102 0.76 -3.49 2.24
C CYS A 102 0.20 -3.83 0.86
N SER A 103 1.08 -4.06 -0.13
CA SER A 103 0.62 -4.48 -1.45
C SER A 103 -0.16 -5.79 -1.37
N PRO A 104 -1.24 -5.94 -2.15
CA PRO A 104 -2.08 -7.15 -2.10
C PRO A 104 -1.30 -8.44 -2.33
N SER A 105 -0.38 -8.45 -3.30
CA SER A 105 0.45 -9.63 -3.60
C SER A 105 1.29 -10.05 -2.39
N PHE A 106 1.96 -9.08 -1.73
CA PHE A 106 2.75 -9.34 -0.53
C PHE A 106 1.85 -9.81 0.63
N ALA A 107 0.71 -9.15 0.84
CA ALA A 107 -0.24 -9.52 1.88
C ALA A 107 -0.67 -10.98 1.76
N MET A 108 -1.06 -11.40 0.55
CA MET A 108 -1.59 -12.73 0.28
C MET A 108 -0.53 -13.82 0.37
N VAL A 109 0.64 -13.60 -0.22
CA VAL A 109 1.64 -14.65 -0.47
C VAL A 109 2.67 -14.72 0.64
N TRP A 110 3.17 -13.57 1.11
CA TRP A 110 4.25 -13.57 2.08
C TRP A 110 3.76 -13.34 3.52
N LEU A 111 2.90 -12.35 3.73
CA LEU A 111 2.51 -11.93 5.09
C LEU A 111 1.50 -12.89 5.73
N THR A 112 0.37 -13.15 5.05
CA THR A 112 -0.76 -13.92 5.63
C THR A 112 -0.35 -15.33 6.10
N PRO A 113 0.48 -16.10 5.37
CA PRO A 113 0.90 -17.43 5.84
C PRO A 113 1.71 -17.37 7.16
N ARG A 114 2.34 -16.24 7.47
CA ARG A 114 3.19 -16.03 8.66
C ARG A 114 2.43 -15.45 9.86
N LEU A 115 1.25 -14.89 9.65
CA LEU A 115 0.47 -14.25 10.72
C LEU A 115 0.08 -15.21 11.86
N GLY A 116 -0.08 -16.49 11.56
CA GLY A 116 -0.36 -17.49 12.61
C GLY A 116 0.74 -17.56 13.65
N ASP A 117 2.00 -17.44 13.24
CA ASP A 117 3.16 -17.43 14.14
C ASP A 117 3.25 -16.11 14.90
N PHE A 118 2.97 -14.99 14.22
CA PHE A 118 2.89 -13.67 14.86
C PHE A 118 1.90 -13.66 16.03
N PHE A 119 0.66 -14.11 15.82
CA PHE A 119 -0.37 -14.09 16.87
C PHE A 119 -0.09 -15.06 18.01
N ARG A 120 0.69 -16.12 17.77
CA ARG A 120 1.16 -17.00 18.86
C ARG A 120 2.23 -16.34 19.73
N GLN A 121 3.12 -15.55 19.12
CA GLN A 121 4.20 -14.84 19.82
C GLN A 121 3.71 -13.55 20.49
N HIS A 122 2.71 -12.88 19.90
CA HIS A 122 2.17 -11.59 20.34
C HIS A 122 0.63 -11.64 20.49
N PRO A 123 0.10 -12.42 21.44
CA PRO A 123 -1.36 -12.62 21.58
C PRO A 123 -2.13 -11.34 21.94
N ASP A 124 -1.44 -10.35 22.48
CA ASP A 124 -2.03 -9.05 22.88
C ASP A 124 -2.02 -8.00 21.75
N ILE A 125 -1.43 -8.32 20.59
CA ILE A 125 -1.35 -7.41 19.45
C ILE A 125 -2.31 -7.85 18.36
N GLY A 126 -3.35 -7.05 18.13
CA GLY A 126 -4.20 -7.21 16.94
C GLY A 126 -3.55 -6.57 15.71
N LEU A 127 -3.73 -7.17 14.56
CA LEU A 127 -3.38 -6.57 13.27
C LEU A 127 -4.64 -6.39 12.42
N ARG A 128 -4.71 -5.24 11.73
CA ARG A 128 -5.66 -4.98 10.66
C ARG A 128 -4.87 -4.77 9.37
N VAL A 129 -4.89 -5.73 8.48
CA VAL A 129 -4.14 -5.68 7.23
C VAL A 129 -5.01 -5.06 6.14
N HIS A 130 -4.50 -4.01 5.50
CA HIS A 130 -5.11 -3.35 4.35
C HIS A 130 -4.28 -3.65 3.10
N GLY A 131 -4.88 -4.39 2.15
CA GLY A 131 -4.24 -4.70 0.87
C GLY A 131 -4.38 -3.53 -0.10
N GLU A 132 -3.34 -2.70 -0.24
CA GLU A 132 -3.31 -1.54 -1.13
C GLU A 132 -1.85 -1.14 -1.45
N PHE A 133 -1.64 -0.41 -2.55
CA PHE A 133 -0.28 -0.06 -3.03
C PHE A 133 -0.14 1.41 -3.44
N HIS A 134 -1.02 2.27 -2.94
CA HIS A 134 -0.92 3.70 -3.25
C HIS A 134 0.28 4.36 -2.56
N ALA A 135 0.71 5.49 -3.13
CA ALA A 135 1.71 6.36 -2.54
C ALA A 135 1.42 6.66 -1.06
N LEU A 136 2.45 6.67 -0.27
CA LEU A 136 2.35 6.85 1.17
C LEU A 136 3.16 8.08 1.60
N ASP A 137 2.49 8.99 2.29
CA ASP A 137 3.10 10.10 3.03
C ASP A 137 2.54 10.15 4.45
N ARG A 138 3.12 11.00 5.28
CA ARG A 138 2.68 11.16 6.67
C ARG A 138 1.23 11.63 6.78
N SER A 139 0.79 12.50 5.86
CA SER A 139 -0.59 13.02 5.86
C SER A 139 -1.59 11.92 5.58
N ARG A 140 -1.28 11.05 4.62
CA ARG A 140 -2.12 9.91 4.29
C ARG A 140 -2.18 8.89 5.42
N MET A 141 -1.03 8.55 6.04
CA MET A 141 -1.03 7.65 7.21
C MET A 141 -1.98 8.16 8.31
N LEU A 142 -1.93 9.46 8.60
CA LEU A 142 -2.79 10.07 9.62
C LEU A 142 -4.27 10.07 9.22
N ARG A 143 -4.59 10.44 7.96
CA ARG A 143 -5.98 10.49 7.48
C ARG A 143 -6.65 9.12 7.47
N GLU A 144 -5.92 8.10 7.04
CA GLU A 144 -6.46 6.74 6.86
C GLU A 144 -6.24 5.86 8.09
N GLY A 145 -5.59 6.40 9.13
CA GLY A 145 -5.31 5.65 10.36
C GLY A 145 -4.38 4.46 10.14
N ILE A 146 -3.38 4.62 9.25
CA ILE A 146 -2.35 3.62 8.98
C ILE A 146 -1.23 3.81 10.00
N ASP A 147 -0.93 2.79 10.79
CA ASP A 147 0.14 2.83 11.79
C ASP A 147 1.51 2.48 11.19
N ALA A 148 1.52 1.53 10.26
CA ALA A 148 2.69 1.12 9.50
C ALA A 148 2.30 0.61 8.13
N ALA A 149 3.26 0.61 7.19
CA ALA A 149 3.03 0.05 5.86
C ALA A 149 4.22 -0.78 5.39
N VAL A 150 3.96 -1.82 4.60
CA VAL A 150 4.99 -2.51 3.82
C VAL A 150 4.87 -2.05 2.37
N ARG A 151 5.98 -1.56 1.84
CA ARG A 151 6.07 -1.10 0.44
C ARG A 151 7.25 -1.79 -0.25
N PHE A 152 7.05 -2.13 -1.51
CA PHE A 152 8.08 -2.61 -2.41
C PHE A 152 8.44 -1.47 -3.36
N ASP A 153 9.58 -0.83 -3.14
CA ASP A 153 10.06 0.32 -3.88
C ASP A 153 11.55 0.63 -3.54
N PRO A 154 12.18 1.64 -4.15
CA PRO A 154 13.54 2.06 -3.80
C PRO A 154 13.73 2.70 -2.41
N GLY A 155 12.65 2.91 -1.63
CA GLY A 155 12.74 3.32 -0.21
C GLY A 155 12.89 4.82 0.06
N HIS A 156 12.35 5.68 -0.79
CA HIS A 156 12.46 7.13 -0.62
C HIS A 156 11.24 7.75 0.08
N TYR A 157 11.38 8.03 1.40
CA TYR A 157 10.30 8.55 2.26
C TYR A 157 10.80 9.73 3.11
N PRO A 158 10.69 10.98 2.65
CA PRO A 158 11.27 12.15 3.33
C PRO A 158 10.76 12.37 4.75
N ASP A 159 9.45 12.14 5.00
CA ASP A 159 8.78 12.44 6.26
C ASP A 159 8.48 11.20 7.13
N LEU A 160 8.93 10.02 6.69
CA LEU A 160 8.68 8.76 7.34
C LEU A 160 10.00 8.01 7.55
N ARG A 161 10.00 7.02 8.43
CA ARG A 161 11.10 6.09 8.55
C ARG A 161 10.80 4.84 7.72
N ALA A 162 11.66 4.57 6.75
CA ALA A 162 11.65 3.33 5.97
C ALA A 162 12.80 2.43 6.46
N THR A 163 12.46 1.23 6.91
CA THR A 163 13.42 0.21 7.34
C THR A 163 13.36 -0.94 6.33
N PRO A 164 14.40 -1.17 5.51
CA PRO A 164 14.43 -2.32 4.62
C PRO A 164 14.51 -3.60 5.45
N PHE A 165 13.68 -4.60 5.13
CA PHE A 165 13.67 -5.88 5.85
C PHE A 165 13.74 -7.09 4.94
N LEU A 166 13.50 -6.93 3.63
CA LEU A 166 13.58 -8.01 2.67
C LEU A 166 14.05 -7.48 1.32
N ASP A 167 15.28 -7.82 0.96
CA ASP A 167 15.81 -7.60 -0.40
C ASP A 167 15.07 -8.46 -1.40
N GLU A 168 15.07 -8.05 -2.68
CA GLU A 168 14.37 -8.81 -3.70
C GLU A 168 15.25 -9.18 -4.88
N TRP A 169 14.99 -10.37 -5.42
CA TRP A 169 15.65 -10.91 -6.60
C TRP A 169 14.60 -11.25 -7.66
N LEU A 170 14.91 -10.88 -8.88
CA LEU A 170 14.09 -11.08 -10.06
C LEU A 170 14.57 -12.32 -10.81
N LEU A 171 13.63 -13.19 -11.19
CA LEU A 171 13.90 -14.37 -11.98
C LEU A 171 12.69 -14.71 -12.86
N PRO A 172 12.90 -15.02 -14.16
CA PRO A 172 11.81 -15.48 -15.01
C PRO A 172 11.32 -16.85 -14.60
N VAL A 173 10.01 -16.98 -14.43
CA VAL A 173 9.35 -18.22 -13.99
C VAL A 173 8.21 -18.61 -14.93
N ALA A 174 8.03 -19.89 -15.12
CA ALA A 174 6.91 -20.46 -15.84
C ALA A 174 6.51 -21.82 -15.26
N SER A 175 5.32 -22.32 -15.60
CA SER A 175 4.93 -23.68 -15.23
C SER A 175 5.72 -24.73 -16.04
N PRO A 176 5.98 -25.93 -15.47
CA PRO A 176 6.63 -27.03 -16.21
C PRO A 176 5.91 -27.38 -17.51
N ALA A 177 4.58 -27.32 -17.51
CA ALA A 177 3.76 -27.60 -18.70
C ALA A 177 4.00 -26.60 -19.83
N TYR A 178 4.13 -25.30 -19.47
CA TYR A 178 4.44 -24.26 -20.44
C TYR A 178 5.81 -24.47 -21.08
N LEU A 179 6.82 -24.79 -20.27
CA LEU A 179 8.17 -25.11 -20.78
C LEU A 179 8.19 -26.33 -21.70
N ALA A 180 7.46 -27.37 -21.36
CA ALA A 180 7.37 -28.58 -22.21
C ALA A 180 6.77 -28.26 -23.57
N ALA A 181 5.79 -27.33 -23.62
CA ALA A 181 5.15 -26.88 -24.87
C ALA A 181 6.01 -25.90 -25.67
N HIS A 182 7.01 -25.26 -25.04
CA HIS A 182 7.85 -24.22 -25.67
C HIS A 182 9.37 -24.57 -25.55
N PRO A 183 9.87 -25.58 -26.31
CA PRO A 183 11.27 -26.02 -26.20
C PRO A 183 12.31 -24.94 -26.48
N ALA A 184 11.95 -23.87 -27.19
CA ALA A 184 12.82 -22.73 -27.44
C ALA A 184 13.24 -22.01 -26.15
N LEU A 185 12.46 -22.11 -25.08
CA LEU A 185 12.76 -21.53 -23.75
C LEU A 185 13.84 -22.27 -22.95
N ARG A 186 14.53 -23.23 -23.55
CA ARG A 186 15.76 -23.81 -22.98
C ARG A 186 16.90 -22.79 -22.88
N SER A 187 16.85 -21.73 -23.66
CA SER A 187 17.80 -20.61 -23.65
C SER A 187 17.00 -19.30 -23.57
N PRO A 188 17.55 -18.24 -22.94
CA PRO A 188 16.95 -16.91 -22.93
C PRO A 188 16.67 -16.36 -24.35
N ASP A 189 17.45 -16.73 -25.37
CA ASP A 189 17.26 -16.32 -26.76
C ASP A 189 15.94 -16.83 -27.38
N GLY A 190 15.36 -17.86 -26.78
CA GLY A 190 14.04 -18.39 -27.17
C GLY A 190 12.87 -17.55 -26.69
N LEU A 191 13.10 -16.58 -25.81
CA LEU A 191 12.05 -15.70 -25.29
C LEU A 191 11.48 -14.81 -26.39
N ARG A 192 10.18 -14.59 -26.35
CA ARG A 192 9.46 -13.69 -27.26
C ARG A 192 8.59 -12.73 -26.45
N ALA A 193 8.44 -11.50 -26.89
CA ALA A 193 7.64 -10.50 -26.19
C ALA A 193 6.20 -10.97 -25.89
N THR A 194 5.59 -11.69 -26.83
CA THR A 194 4.24 -12.26 -26.68
C THR A 194 4.11 -13.31 -25.56
N MET A 195 5.21 -13.82 -25.04
CA MET A 195 5.24 -14.78 -23.93
C MET A 195 5.30 -14.09 -22.57
N LEU A 196 5.54 -12.79 -22.53
CA LEU A 196 5.77 -12.06 -21.27
C LEU A 196 4.47 -11.79 -20.53
N LEU A 197 4.53 -11.97 -19.22
CA LEU A 197 3.49 -11.60 -18.28
C LEU A 197 4.06 -10.50 -17.38
N HIS A 198 3.56 -9.28 -17.55
CA HIS A 198 4.09 -8.09 -16.90
C HIS A 198 3.34 -7.75 -15.62
N ASP A 199 4.04 -7.40 -14.55
CA ASP A 199 3.53 -6.50 -13.54
C ASP A 199 3.71 -5.06 -14.06
N ALA A 200 2.63 -4.45 -14.53
CA ALA A 200 2.66 -3.11 -15.13
C ALA A 200 2.73 -1.98 -14.11
N SER A 201 2.74 -2.31 -12.82
CA SER A 201 2.80 -1.33 -11.73
C SER A 201 3.61 -1.88 -10.56
N PRO A 202 4.89 -2.22 -10.76
CA PRO A 202 5.71 -2.83 -9.70
C PRO A 202 5.85 -1.92 -8.48
N TRP A 203 6.01 -0.61 -8.70
CA TRP A 203 5.91 0.48 -7.70
C TRP A 203 5.61 1.80 -8.41
N GLU A 204 5.26 2.83 -7.64
CA GLU A 204 4.95 4.16 -8.19
C GLU A 204 6.15 4.76 -8.92
N GLY A 205 5.92 5.16 -10.17
CA GLY A 205 6.94 5.74 -11.05
C GLY A 205 7.77 4.71 -11.86
N ALA A 206 7.62 3.41 -11.61
CA ALA A 206 8.21 2.39 -12.46
C ALA A 206 7.42 2.23 -13.76
N GLY A 207 8.13 1.96 -14.86
CA GLY A 207 7.48 1.66 -16.16
C GLY A 207 6.88 0.25 -16.20
N ASP A 208 5.91 0.05 -17.08
CA ASP A 208 5.12 -1.17 -17.22
C ASP A 208 5.92 -2.46 -17.44
N SER A 209 7.14 -2.37 -17.94
CA SER A 209 8.03 -3.50 -18.21
C SER A 209 9.36 -3.38 -17.49
N HIS A 210 9.44 -2.54 -16.45
CA HIS A 210 10.68 -2.18 -15.77
C HIS A 210 11.49 -3.40 -15.31
N GLU A 211 10.88 -4.34 -14.60
CA GLU A 211 11.57 -5.52 -14.08
C GLU A 211 12.10 -6.42 -15.19
N TRP A 212 11.33 -6.58 -16.27
CA TRP A 212 11.78 -7.30 -17.47
C TRP A 212 12.97 -6.60 -18.13
N GLN A 213 12.95 -5.28 -18.26
CA GLN A 213 14.07 -4.51 -18.83
C GLN A 213 15.34 -4.66 -18.01
N VAL A 214 15.23 -4.63 -16.67
CA VAL A 214 16.35 -4.85 -15.77
C VAL A 214 16.94 -6.24 -15.97
N TRP A 215 16.10 -7.28 -15.96
CA TRP A 215 16.54 -8.65 -16.10
C TRP A 215 17.18 -8.92 -17.48
N LEU A 216 16.52 -8.54 -18.58
CA LEU A 216 16.98 -8.75 -19.95
C LEU A 216 18.33 -8.08 -20.21
N ARG A 217 18.54 -6.89 -19.65
CA ARG A 217 19.84 -6.20 -19.74
C ARG A 217 20.97 -7.03 -19.09
N HIS A 218 20.72 -7.64 -17.95
CA HIS A 218 21.69 -8.52 -17.29
C HIS A 218 21.89 -9.83 -18.03
N ALA A 219 20.85 -10.35 -18.65
CA ALA A 219 20.92 -11.57 -19.47
C ALA A 219 21.61 -11.36 -20.82
N GLY A 220 21.83 -10.10 -21.23
CA GLY A 220 22.36 -9.79 -22.58
C GLY A 220 21.39 -10.08 -23.72
N VAL A 221 20.08 -10.18 -23.41
CA VAL A 221 19.02 -10.50 -24.37
C VAL A 221 18.30 -9.23 -24.79
N THR A 222 18.09 -9.06 -26.08
CA THR A 222 17.32 -7.94 -26.63
C THR A 222 16.02 -8.44 -27.24
N LEU A 223 14.90 -7.92 -26.77
CA LEU A 223 13.58 -8.14 -27.37
C LEU A 223 13.13 -6.89 -28.12
N PRO A 224 12.80 -7.01 -29.41
CA PRO A 224 12.46 -5.86 -30.24
C PRO A 224 11.23 -5.06 -29.79
N ASP A 225 10.25 -5.74 -29.19
CA ASP A 225 9.00 -5.14 -28.74
C ASP A 225 8.71 -5.60 -27.31
N MET A 226 9.01 -4.73 -26.34
CA MET A 226 8.78 -4.99 -24.91
C MET A 226 7.31 -4.76 -24.50
N ALA A 227 6.50 -4.14 -25.34
CA ALA A 227 5.08 -3.91 -25.06
C ALA A 227 4.20 -5.14 -25.36
N GLY A 228 4.78 -6.16 -25.99
CA GLY A 228 4.07 -7.42 -26.24
C GLY A 228 3.83 -8.19 -24.96
N GLY A 229 2.84 -9.11 -25.01
CA GLY A 229 2.47 -9.95 -23.88
C GLY A 229 1.23 -9.46 -23.13
N GLN A 230 1.05 -9.95 -21.90
CA GLN A 230 -0.10 -9.60 -21.07
C GLN A 230 0.36 -8.71 -19.91
N HIS A 231 -0.41 -7.65 -19.64
CA HIS A 231 -0.12 -6.68 -18.60
C HIS A 231 -1.14 -6.79 -17.46
N PHE A 232 -0.63 -6.85 -16.24
CA PHE A 232 -1.41 -6.93 -15.01
C PHE A 232 -0.98 -5.80 -14.08
N ASN A 233 -1.86 -5.34 -13.23
CA ASN A 233 -1.56 -4.32 -12.23
C ASN A 233 -1.15 -4.90 -10.86
N LEU A 234 -0.98 -6.20 -10.78
CA LEU A 234 -0.52 -6.91 -9.59
C LEU A 234 0.39 -8.08 -10.00
N SER A 235 1.54 -8.22 -9.37
CA SER A 235 2.46 -9.36 -9.56
C SER A 235 1.75 -10.70 -9.41
N GLN A 236 0.84 -10.83 -8.45
CA GLN A 236 0.15 -12.10 -8.20
C GLN A 236 -0.74 -12.54 -9.38
N LEU A 237 -1.26 -11.59 -10.16
CA LEU A 237 -2.02 -11.94 -11.37
C LEU A 237 -1.09 -12.47 -12.47
N ALA A 238 0.08 -11.84 -12.68
CA ALA A 238 1.09 -12.32 -13.62
C ALA A 238 1.62 -13.71 -13.21
N ILE A 239 1.90 -13.92 -11.92
CA ILE A 239 2.33 -15.21 -11.37
C ILE A 239 1.21 -16.26 -11.54
N GLY A 240 -0.05 -15.90 -11.27
CA GLY A 240 -1.21 -16.76 -11.49
C GLY A 240 -1.36 -17.19 -12.95
N ALA A 241 -1.14 -16.29 -13.90
CA ALA A 241 -1.15 -16.59 -15.32
C ALA A 241 0.01 -17.54 -15.70
N ALA A 242 1.21 -17.37 -15.13
CA ALA A 242 2.33 -18.29 -15.33
C ALA A 242 2.03 -19.70 -14.80
N LEU A 243 1.43 -19.82 -13.60
CA LEU A 243 0.95 -21.06 -13.03
C LEU A 243 -0.09 -21.76 -13.92
N ALA A 244 -0.96 -20.98 -14.56
CA ALA A 244 -1.96 -21.46 -15.52
C ALA A 244 -1.37 -21.78 -16.91
N GLY A 245 -0.05 -21.67 -17.10
CA GLY A 245 0.60 -21.99 -18.37
C GLY A 245 0.34 -20.99 -19.49
N GLN A 246 0.16 -19.71 -19.17
CA GLN A 246 -0.14 -18.68 -20.16
C GLN A 246 1.10 -17.93 -20.63
N GLY A 247 2.26 -18.08 -19.96
CA GLY A 247 3.46 -17.36 -20.31
C GLY A 247 4.57 -17.47 -19.27
N VAL A 248 5.51 -16.54 -19.37
CA VAL A 248 6.66 -16.38 -18.48
C VAL A 248 6.45 -15.10 -17.66
N ALA A 249 6.40 -15.21 -16.34
CA ALA A 249 6.31 -14.06 -15.45
C ALA A 249 7.69 -13.66 -14.90
N MET A 250 7.86 -12.38 -14.57
CA MET A 250 8.97 -11.96 -13.73
C MET A 250 8.60 -12.27 -12.28
N GLY A 251 9.24 -13.28 -11.73
CA GLY A 251 9.09 -13.67 -10.32
C GLY A 251 9.90 -12.76 -9.41
N ARG A 252 9.28 -12.30 -8.33
CA ARG A 252 9.97 -11.79 -7.15
C ARG A 252 10.09 -12.92 -6.15
N THR A 253 11.27 -13.16 -5.60
CA THR A 253 11.50 -14.31 -4.73
C THR A 253 10.52 -14.39 -3.57
N ALA A 254 10.13 -13.26 -2.97
CA ALA A 254 9.13 -13.20 -1.91
C ALA A 254 7.75 -13.74 -2.33
N LEU A 255 7.46 -13.73 -3.63
CA LEU A 255 6.14 -14.11 -4.16
C LEU A 255 6.13 -15.47 -4.87
N VAL A 256 7.30 -16.05 -5.18
CA VAL A 256 7.39 -17.28 -5.95
C VAL A 256 8.17 -18.41 -5.27
N LEU A 257 8.78 -18.15 -4.10
CA LEU A 257 9.67 -19.13 -3.46
C LEU A 257 8.97 -20.47 -3.17
N ASP A 258 7.75 -20.44 -2.66
CA ASP A 258 6.95 -21.63 -2.35
C ASP A 258 6.50 -22.35 -3.61
N GLU A 259 6.23 -21.62 -4.69
CA GLU A 259 5.89 -22.17 -6.00
C GLU A 259 7.09 -22.90 -6.64
N LEU A 260 8.29 -22.33 -6.46
CA LEU A 260 9.54 -22.95 -6.89
C LEU A 260 9.85 -24.18 -6.06
N ALA A 261 9.72 -24.10 -4.73
CA ALA A 261 9.97 -25.22 -3.83
C ALA A 261 9.03 -26.39 -4.07
N SER A 262 7.78 -26.13 -4.43
CA SER A 262 6.77 -27.14 -4.77
C SER A 262 6.85 -27.66 -6.22
N GLY A 263 7.69 -27.05 -7.07
CA GLY A 263 7.81 -27.38 -8.48
C GLY A 263 6.62 -26.98 -9.35
N ARG A 264 5.71 -26.16 -8.85
CA ARG A 264 4.59 -25.60 -9.64
C ARG A 264 5.07 -24.53 -10.62
N LEU A 265 6.09 -23.78 -10.23
CA LEU A 265 6.87 -22.94 -11.12
C LEU A 265 8.32 -23.44 -11.15
N VAL A 266 9.00 -23.13 -12.23
CA VAL A 266 10.43 -23.39 -12.40
C VAL A 266 11.14 -22.07 -12.75
N ASP A 267 12.32 -21.90 -12.18
CA ASP A 267 13.28 -20.91 -12.61
C ASP A 267 13.85 -21.33 -13.98
N LEU A 268 13.68 -20.49 -14.99
CA LEU A 268 13.98 -20.91 -16.36
C LEU A 268 15.48 -21.11 -16.61
N TRP A 269 16.32 -20.24 -16.07
CA TRP A 269 17.72 -20.18 -16.51
C TRP A 269 18.74 -20.00 -15.36
N GLY A 270 18.30 -19.96 -14.11
CA GLY A 270 19.16 -19.78 -12.95
C GLY A 270 19.88 -18.42 -12.89
N LEU A 271 19.42 -17.45 -13.67
CA LEU A 271 19.94 -16.08 -13.62
C LEU A 271 19.05 -15.22 -12.73
N HIS A 272 19.55 -14.93 -11.55
CA HIS A 272 18.88 -14.13 -10.54
C HIS A 272 19.47 -12.71 -10.53
N VAL A 273 18.63 -11.71 -10.71
CA VAL A 273 19.04 -10.31 -10.77
C VAL A 273 18.49 -9.58 -9.56
N ARG A 274 19.37 -8.94 -8.77
CA ARG A 274 18.93 -8.16 -7.61
C ARG A 274 18.13 -6.96 -8.09
N SER A 275 16.93 -6.79 -7.51
CA SER A 275 16.11 -5.62 -7.75
C SER A 275 16.70 -4.37 -7.07
N GLU A 276 16.49 -3.20 -7.66
CA GLU A 276 16.77 -1.91 -7.02
C GLU A 276 15.74 -1.57 -5.95
N ALA A 277 14.54 -2.17 -6.03
CA ALA A 277 13.50 -2.08 -5.02
C ALA A 277 13.65 -3.20 -3.98
N ALA A 278 13.24 -2.91 -2.75
CA ALA A 278 13.18 -3.85 -1.64
C ALA A 278 11.86 -3.67 -0.88
N TYR A 279 11.53 -4.63 -0.02
CA TYR A 279 10.41 -4.44 0.89
C TYR A 279 10.88 -3.63 2.11
N HIS A 280 10.23 -2.49 2.31
CA HIS A 280 10.46 -1.59 3.43
C HIS A 280 9.27 -1.59 4.36
N LEU A 281 9.54 -1.64 5.67
CA LEU A 281 8.55 -1.21 6.66
C LEU A 281 8.62 0.32 6.77
N VAL A 282 7.52 0.98 6.45
CA VAL A 282 7.40 2.43 6.46
C VAL A 282 6.48 2.84 7.60
N ARG A 283 6.92 3.75 8.46
CA ARG A 283 6.18 4.20 9.64
C ARG A 283 6.55 5.62 10.07
N ALA A 284 5.81 6.18 11.00
CA ALA A 284 6.20 7.42 11.64
C ALA A 284 7.56 7.30 12.37
N PRO A 285 8.34 8.38 12.49
CA PRO A 285 9.64 8.35 13.18
C PRO A 285 9.56 7.80 14.62
N THR A 286 8.50 8.14 15.34
CA THR A 286 8.24 7.65 16.72
C THR A 286 7.05 6.68 16.69
N PRO A 287 7.29 5.36 16.63
CA PRO A 287 6.23 4.36 16.59
C PRO A 287 5.63 4.13 17.99
N SER A 288 4.41 3.55 18.03
CA SER A 288 3.89 2.93 19.25
C SER A 288 4.70 1.66 19.60
N ALA A 289 4.62 1.20 20.85
CA ALA A 289 5.26 -0.04 21.26
C ALA A 289 4.81 -1.24 20.40
N GLN A 290 3.51 -1.31 20.05
CA GLN A 290 2.97 -2.37 19.20
C GLN A 290 3.55 -2.34 17.79
N VAL A 291 3.69 -1.15 17.19
CA VAL A 291 4.32 -1.00 15.85
C VAL A 291 5.79 -1.41 15.91
N ALA A 292 6.51 -1.10 17.00
CA ALA A 292 7.89 -1.52 17.16
C ALA A 292 8.03 -3.06 17.29
N GLU A 293 7.07 -3.73 17.93
CA GLU A 293 7.03 -5.20 18.00
C GLU A 293 6.71 -5.82 16.63
N VAL A 294 5.78 -5.24 15.85
CA VAL A 294 5.52 -5.66 14.46
C VAL A 294 6.76 -5.47 13.59
N GLU A 295 7.49 -4.35 13.74
CA GLU A 295 8.75 -4.10 13.02
C GLU A 295 9.80 -5.17 13.36
N ALA A 296 10.01 -5.46 14.65
CA ALA A 296 10.98 -6.46 15.09
C ALA A 296 10.65 -7.85 14.53
N TRP A 297 9.36 -8.22 14.53
CA TRP A 297 8.90 -9.48 13.97
C TRP A 297 9.13 -9.55 12.44
N LEU A 298 8.76 -8.49 11.69
CA LEU A 298 8.99 -8.46 10.24
C LEU A 298 10.48 -8.56 9.87
N LEU A 299 11.36 -7.91 10.64
CA LEU A 299 12.81 -8.02 10.45
C LEU A 299 13.30 -9.46 10.68
N ALA A 300 12.81 -10.13 11.72
CA ALA A 300 13.16 -11.52 12.01
C ALA A 300 12.65 -12.48 10.91
N GLU A 301 11.41 -12.32 10.46
CA GLU A 301 10.83 -13.10 9.37
C GLU A 301 11.56 -12.87 8.05
N GLY A 302 11.94 -11.62 7.76
CA GLY A 302 12.74 -11.28 6.58
C GLY A 302 14.10 -11.97 6.59
N ALA A 303 14.79 -12.00 7.72
CA ALA A 303 16.10 -12.67 7.88
C ALA A 303 15.96 -14.21 7.72
N ALA A 304 14.90 -14.80 8.29
CA ALA A 304 14.61 -16.22 8.12
C ALA A 304 14.30 -16.57 6.66
N PHE A 305 13.52 -15.72 5.99
CA PHE A 305 13.20 -15.88 4.57
C PHE A 305 14.45 -15.76 3.69
N ASP A 306 15.33 -14.77 3.93
CA ASP A 306 16.57 -14.61 3.19
C ASP A 306 17.45 -15.88 3.29
N THR A 307 17.53 -16.48 4.47
CA THR A 307 18.26 -17.73 4.67
C THR A 307 17.66 -18.88 3.84
N ALA A 308 16.34 -19.02 3.82
CA ALA A 308 15.67 -20.03 3.03
C ALA A 308 15.83 -19.80 1.52
N ARG A 309 15.71 -18.55 1.07
CA ARG A 309 15.90 -18.13 -0.32
C ARG A 309 17.32 -18.44 -0.80
N ARG A 310 18.37 -18.05 -0.05
CA ARG A 310 19.76 -18.33 -0.40
C ARG A 310 20.00 -19.82 -0.58
N ARG A 311 19.45 -20.62 0.29
CA ARG A 311 19.56 -22.09 0.21
C ARG A 311 18.87 -22.65 -1.04
N LEU A 312 17.65 -22.19 -1.34
CA LEU A 312 16.89 -22.70 -2.50
C LEU A 312 17.51 -22.28 -3.83
N LEU A 313 17.95 -21.03 -3.93
CA LEU A 313 18.47 -20.46 -5.17
C LEU A 313 19.99 -20.56 -5.31
N ALA A 314 20.68 -21.27 -4.39
CA ALA A 314 22.13 -21.43 -4.36
C ALA A 314 22.91 -20.09 -4.49
N LEU A 315 22.43 -19.04 -3.87
CA LEU A 315 23.02 -17.69 -3.97
C LEU A 315 24.36 -17.54 -3.24
N ASP A 316 24.76 -18.52 -2.42
CA ASP A 316 25.99 -18.47 -1.62
C ASP A 316 27.28 -18.80 -2.41
N GLY A 317 27.15 -19.10 -3.71
CA GLY A 317 28.26 -19.56 -4.56
C GLY A 317 28.79 -18.61 -5.64
N SER A 318 28.15 -17.46 -5.87
CA SER A 318 28.56 -16.54 -6.95
C SER A 318 28.62 -15.09 -6.49
N ALA A 319 29.82 -14.66 -6.05
CA ALA A 319 30.14 -13.25 -6.15
C ALA A 319 30.15 -12.88 -7.66
N PRO A 320 29.52 -11.76 -8.07
CA PRO A 320 29.57 -11.33 -9.46
C PRO A 320 31.05 -11.05 -9.83
N LYS A 321 31.50 -11.67 -10.92
CA LYS A 321 32.75 -11.28 -11.61
C LYS A 321 32.51 -9.99 -12.38
#